data_ea2715d997a85787afdb4f21956178f4
#
_entry.id   ea2715d997a85787afdb4f21956178f4
#
_cell.length_a   1.000
_cell.length_b   1.000
_cell.length_c   1.000
_cell.angle_alpha   90.00
_cell.angle_beta   90.00
_cell.angle_gamma   90.00
#
_symmetry.space_group_name_H-M   'P 1'
#
loop_
_entity.id
_entity.type
_entity.pdbx_description
1 polymer ?
#
loop_
_entity_poly.entity_id
_entity_poly.type
_entity_poly.pdbx_seq_one_letter_code
_entity_poly.pdbx_strand_id
1 'polypeptide(L)'
;ERDFPLFPNRGFMIDAGRKFFTLDYLKQYVKILSFYKMNEFQIHLNDNGFPQFFDNDWNKTYAAFRLESERFPGLTAKDGSYTKKEFTDLQRLGMEYGVNVIPEIDIPAHSLAFTHYNPEIGSKEYGMDHLDLYKEETYHFVDSLLDEYIGGENPVFIGPDVHIGTDEYNKKEAEQYRYFTDRYLKYIEKYGKTPRMWGGLKWLPGKTPVKAEGVTVNAWSYDWVDPEVSLKDGYKLINTCDTYLYIVPGAGYYREFLDHQWLYETWTPWMINRKQTLPEGTPGVLGGMFAVWNDQCGNGISQQDVHIRAFPAVQVLTERLWKGDNKQVPYKAFEALCKEMPEAPGINLSGKISPNKDVALTVPGKELLFTGKDTVQTALQEVGYPYTVEFKICPDEKTNISGVLFKGAHATVYTNWENTGRIAFSRDGYTFVFNSYRLPAGRWSSIRIEGDYKGTSLYVDGKLQERLEGR
;
A
#
# COMPACT_ATOMS: atom_id res chain seq x y z
N GLU A 1 -35.86 -8.15 -4.61
CA GLU A 1 -34.92 -7.01 -4.72
C GLU A 1 -33.83 -7.36 -5.74
N ARG A 2 -33.47 -6.45 -6.64
CA ARG A 2 -32.37 -6.66 -7.57
C ARG A 2 -31.22 -5.79 -7.09
N ASP A 3 -30.07 -6.42 -6.75
CA ASP A 3 -28.86 -5.74 -6.29
C ASP A 3 -27.68 -6.22 -7.17
N PHE A 4 -27.15 -5.35 -8.01
CA PHE A 4 -26.02 -5.64 -8.89
C PHE A 4 -25.13 -4.39 -9.03
N PRO A 5 -23.83 -4.57 -9.28
CA PRO A 5 -22.90 -3.46 -9.38
C PRO A 5 -23.14 -2.61 -10.64
N LEU A 6 -22.95 -1.31 -10.52
CA LEU A 6 -22.91 -0.40 -11.67
C LEU A 6 -21.66 -0.64 -12.53
N PHE A 7 -20.54 -0.96 -11.89
CA PHE A 7 -19.26 -1.24 -12.56
C PHE A 7 -18.79 -2.67 -12.29
N PRO A 8 -18.38 -3.42 -13.32
CA PRO A 8 -17.93 -4.80 -13.16
C PRO A 8 -16.64 -4.92 -12.35
N ASN A 9 -15.72 -3.95 -12.44
CA ASN A 9 -14.43 -3.99 -11.76
C ASN A 9 -14.38 -2.97 -10.61
N ARG A 10 -14.06 -3.45 -9.42
CA ARG A 10 -13.98 -2.71 -8.17
C ARG A 10 -12.76 -3.20 -7.42
N GLY A 11 -11.65 -2.45 -7.52
CA GLY A 11 -10.32 -2.96 -7.20
C GLY A 11 -9.57 -2.21 -6.11
N PHE A 12 -8.65 -2.93 -5.52
CA PHE A 12 -7.58 -2.45 -4.67
C PHE A 12 -6.25 -3.04 -5.13
N MET A 13 -5.23 -2.20 -5.28
CA MET A 13 -3.85 -2.61 -5.54
C MET A 13 -2.98 -2.30 -4.34
N ILE A 14 -2.12 -3.24 -3.96
CA ILE A 14 -1.15 -3.09 -2.88
C ILE A 14 0.27 -3.36 -3.38
N ASP A 15 1.17 -2.42 -3.07
CA ASP A 15 2.60 -2.56 -3.36
C ASP A 15 3.28 -3.43 -2.30
N ALA A 16 3.37 -4.73 -2.60
CA ALA A 16 4.12 -5.68 -1.80
C ALA A 16 5.62 -5.68 -2.16
N GLY A 17 5.99 -5.14 -3.31
CA GLY A 17 7.37 -5.04 -3.77
C GLY A 17 8.23 -4.21 -2.83
N ARG A 18 7.84 -2.95 -2.57
CA ARG A 18 8.59 -2.03 -1.70
C ARG A 18 8.37 -2.28 -0.20
N LYS A 19 7.27 -2.92 0.18
CA LYS A 19 6.97 -3.29 1.56
C LYS A 19 6.37 -4.68 1.63
N PHE A 20 6.99 -5.58 2.39
CA PHE A 20 6.43 -6.91 2.61
C PHE A 20 5.14 -6.85 3.44
N PHE A 21 4.12 -7.58 3.00
CA PHE A 21 2.89 -7.85 3.73
C PHE A 21 2.80 -9.34 4.03
N THR A 22 2.44 -9.70 5.26
CA THR A 22 2.28 -11.10 5.62
C THR A 22 1.16 -11.76 4.81
N LEU A 23 1.29 -13.04 4.52
CA LEU A 23 0.26 -13.80 3.83
C LEU A 23 -1.09 -13.72 4.56
N ASP A 24 -1.07 -13.72 5.89
CA ASP A 24 -2.29 -13.61 6.71
C ASP A 24 -2.98 -12.26 6.49
N TYR A 25 -2.23 -11.16 6.42
CA TYR A 25 -2.77 -9.83 6.09
C TYR A 25 -3.46 -9.84 4.71
N LEU A 26 -2.81 -10.40 3.69
CA LEU A 26 -3.41 -10.49 2.35
C LEU A 26 -4.67 -11.34 2.34
N LYS A 27 -4.70 -12.47 3.06
CA LYS A 27 -5.88 -13.31 3.22
C LYS A 27 -7.03 -12.59 3.93
N GLN A 28 -6.72 -11.79 4.93
CA GLN A 28 -7.72 -10.95 5.60
C GLN A 28 -8.28 -9.89 4.65
N TYR A 29 -7.43 -9.28 3.81
CA TYR A 29 -7.89 -8.33 2.80
C TYR A 29 -8.79 -8.96 1.73
N VAL A 30 -8.53 -10.18 1.29
CA VAL A 30 -9.47 -10.91 0.41
C VAL A 30 -10.88 -10.97 1.03
N LYS A 31 -10.97 -11.26 2.34
CA LYS A 31 -12.26 -11.34 3.04
C LYS A 31 -12.90 -9.95 3.22
N ILE A 32 -12.10 -8.93 3.53
CA ILE A 32 -12.57 -7.54 3.64
C ILE A 32 -13.15 -7.07 2.29
N LEU A 33 -12.42 -7.27 1.22
CA LEU A 33 -12.85 -6.87 -0.12
C LEU A 33 -14.15 -7.57 -0.52
N SER A 34 -14.25 -8.88 -0.28
CA SER A 34 -15.47 -9.64 -0.51
C SER A 34 -16.65 -9.09 0.31
N PHE A 35 -16.47 -8.86 1.61
CA PHE A 35 -17.51 -8.35 2.50
C PHE A 35 -18.04 -6.99 2.03
N TYR A 36 -17.15 -6.13 1.54
CA TYR A 36 -17.48 -4.83 0.95
C TYR A 36 -17.80 -4.88 -0.54
N LYS A 37 -18.02 -6.06 -1.13
CA LYS A 37 -18.39 -6.21 -2.55
C LYS A 37 -17.35 -5.68 -3.55
N MET A 38 -16.09 -5.53 -3.17
CA MET A 38 -15.00 -5.37 -4.11
C MET A 38 -14.60 -6.74 -4.65
N ASN A 39 -14.12 -6.80 -5.90
CA ASN A 39 -13.88 -8.07 -6.58
C ASN A 39 -12.52 -8.19 -7.24
N GLU A 40 -11.63 -7.23 -7.05
CA GLU A 40 -10.25 -7.28 -7.56
C GLU A 40 -9.25 -6.89 -6.49
N PHE A 41 -8.20 -7.70 -6.35
CA PHE A 41 -7.07 -7.45 -5.47
C PHE A 41 -5.76 -7.65 -6.24
N GLN A 42 -5.16 -6.58 -6.73
CA GLN A 42 -3.89 -6.61 -7.44
C GLN A 42 -2.73 -6.56 -6.45
N ILE A 43 -1.79 -7.50 -6.59
CA ILE A 43 -0.58 -7.59 -5.77
C ILE A 43 0.62 -7.25 -6.64
N HIS A 44 1.22 -6.10 -6.40
CA HIS A 44 2.44 -5.63 -7.06
C HIS A 44 3.64 -6.32 -6.39
N LEU A 45 4.26 -7.28 -7.08
CA LEU A 45 5.16 -8.27 -6.49
C LEU A 45 6.64 -7.89 -6.53
N ASN A 46 7.01 -6.91 -7.35
CA ASN A 46 8.38 -6.40 -7.41
C ASN A 46 8.40 -4.89 -7.57
N ASP A 47 9.36 -4.28 -6.94
CA ASP A 47 9.69 -2.87 -7.13
C ASP A 47 10.99 -2.51 -6.43
N ASN A 48 11.34 -1.21 -6.51
CA ASN A 48 12.54 -0.65 -5.89
C ASN A 48 12.30 0.75 -5.30
N GLY A 49 13.18 1.12 -4.40
CA GLY A 49 13.25 2.49 -3.88
C GLY A 49 13.86 3.48 -4.87
N PHE A 50 13.80 4.74 -4.53
CA PHE A 50 14.46 5.80 -5.28
C PHE A 50 15.92 5.95 -4.82
N PRO A 51 16.91 5.93 -5.74
CA PRO A 51 18.34 5.92 -5.38
C PRO A 51 18.76 7.13 -4.53
N GLN A 52 18.08 8.26 -4.63
CA GLN A 52 18.36 9.44 -3.80
C GLN A 52 18.21 9.18 -2.28
N PHE A 53 17.44 8.19 -1.88
CA PHE A 53 17.31 7.77 -0.48
C PHE A 53 18.36 6.73 -0.05
N PHE A 54 19.22 6.30 -1.01
CA PHE A 54 20.21 5.25 -0.84
C PHE A 54 21.60 5.70 -1.36
N ASP A 55 22.05 6.89 -0.97
CA ASP A 55 23.34 7.49 -1.36
C ASP A 55 23.51 7.68 -2.88
N ASN A 56 22.44 7.71 -3.66
CA ASN A 56 22.44 7.68 -5.14
C ASN A 56 23.19 6.47 -5.72
N ASP A 57 23.17 5.36 -5.03
CA ASP A 57 23.86 4.12 -5.40
C ASP A 57 22.82 3.01 -5.68
N TRP A 58 22.73 2.59 -6.92
CA TRP A 58 21.83 1.50 -7.33
C TRP A 58 22.10 0.19 -6.57
N ASN A 59 23.36 -0.10 -6.21
CA ASN A 59 23.69 -1.31 -5.45
C ASN A 59 23.20 -1.28 -4.00
N LYS A 60 22.98 -0.08 -3.46
CA LYS A 60 22.44 0.12 -2.11
C LYS A 60 20.94 0.32 -2.12
N THR A 61 20.38 0.70 -3.28
CA THR A 61 18.96 0.98 -3.41
C THR A 61 18.15 -0.28 -3.11
N TYR A 62 17.16 -0.14 -2.24
CA TYR A 62 16.27 -1.25 -1.91
C TYR A 62 15.54 -1.75 -3.13
N ALA A 63 15.46 -3.08 -3.29
CA ALA A 63 14.67 -3.73 -4.32
C ALA A 63 14.24 -5.11 -3.86
N ALA A 64 13.05 -5.53 -4.23
CA ALA A 64 12.54 -6.84 -3.86
C ALA A 64 11.65 -7.45 -4.95
N PHE A 65 11.73 -8.77 -5.05
CA PHE A 65 10.78 -9.62 -5.75
C PHE A 65 10.21 -10.63 -4.76
N ARG A 66 8.88 -10.70 -4.62
CA ARG A 66 8.22 -11.36 -3.49
C ARG A 66 7.87 -12.82 -3.68
N LEU A 67 8.05 -13.38 -4.87
CA LEU A 67 7.74 -14.79 -5.08
C LEU A 67 8.98 -15.68 -5.00
N GLU A 68 8.79 -16.86 -4.43
CA GLU A 68 9.76 -17.96 -4.51
C GLU A 68 10.05 -18.31 -5.98
N SER A 69 11.33 -18.35 -6.34
CA SER A 69 11.78 -18.80 -7.65
C SER A 69 12.74 -19.97 -7.53
N GLU A 70 12.45 -21.03 -8.26
CA GLU A 70 13.33 -22.20 -8.41
C GLU A 70 14.28 -22.02 -9.59
N ARG A 71 13.82 -21.30 -10.63
CA ARG A 71 14.64 -21.04 -11.83
C ARG A 71 15.74 -20.03 -11.57
N PHE A 72 15.51 -19.12 -10.61
CA PHE A 72 16.44 -18.05 -10.25
C PHE A 72 16.77 -18.08 -8.75
N PRO A 73 17.55 -19.07 -8.27
CA PRO A 73 17.91 -19.19 -6.86
C PRO A 73 18.61 -17.93 -6.35
N GLY A 74 18.05 -17.28 -5.32
CA GLY A 74 18.59 -16.05 -4.76
C GLY A 74 17.92 -14.75 -5.27
N LEU A 75 17.00 -14.82 -6.24
CA LEU A 75 16.21 -13.70 -6.70
C LEU A 75 15.17 -13.25 -5.65
N THR A 76 14.56 -14.22 -4.97
CA THR A 76 13.52 -13.97 -3.97
C THR A 76 14.01 -13.10 -2.83
N ALA A 77 13.22 -12.10 -2.44
CA ALA A 77 13.55 -11.18 -1.36
C ALA A 77 13.73 -11.89 -0.01
N LYS A 78 14.73 -11.45 0.77
CA LYS A 78 15.10 -12.07 2.05
C LYS A 78 14.35 -11.49 3.26
N ASP A 79 13.81 -10.29 3.12
CA ASP A 79 13.06 -9.58 4.16
C ASP A 79 11.57 -9.97 4.22
N GLY A 80 11.16 -10.89 3.35
CA GLY A 80 9.83 -11.48 3.28
C GLY A 80 9.43 -11.82 1.86
N SER A 81 8.76 -12.96 1.72
CA SER A 81 8.36 -13.50 0.41
C SER A 81 7.21 -14.49 0.58
N TYR A 82 6.62 -14.90 -0.52
CA TYR A 82 5.60 -15.94 -0.60
C TYR A 82 6.13 -17.14 -1.37
N THR A 83 5.92 -18.32 -0.84
CA THR A 83 6.14 -19.54 -1.59
C THR A 83 5.14 -19.63 -2.76
N LYS A 84 5.47 -20.39 -3.79
CA LYS A 84 4.55 -20.64 -4.91
C LYS A 84 3.21 -21.16 -4.42
N LYS A 85 3.25 -22.11 -3.47
CA LYS A 85 2.04 -22.68 -2.87
C LYS A 85 1.20 -21.65 -2.13
N GLU A 86 1.82 -20.80 -1.31
CA GLU A 86 1.13 -19.75 -0.54
C GLU A 86 0.42 -18.76 -1.46
N PHE A 87 1.06 -18.38 -2.56
CA PHE A 87 0.46 -17.44 -3.51
C PHE A 87 -0.68 -18.09 -4.31
N THR A 88 -0.54 -19.36 -4.70
CA THR A 88 -1.61 -20.14 -5.32
C THR A 88 -2.80 -20.30 -4.37
N ASP A 89 -2.55 -20.60 -3.09
CA ASP A 89 -3.61 -20.74 -2.08
C ASP A 89 -4.31 -19.39 -1.79
N LEU A 90 -3.59 -18.26 -1.87
CA LEU A 90 -4.20 -16.93 -1.77
C LEU A 90 -5.17 -16.67 -2.94
N GLN A 91 -4.80 -17.04 -4.16
CA GLN A 91 -5.68 -16.93 -5.32
C GLN A 91 -6.91 -17.85 -5.19
N ARG A 92 -6.74 -19.08 -4.69
CA ARG A 92 -7.88 -19.98 -4.43
C ARG A 92 -8.85 -19.38 -3.40
N LEU A 93 -8.30 -18.82 -2.32
CA LEU A 93 -9.12 -18.10 -1.33
C LEU A 93 -9.87 -16.94 -2.01
N GLY A 94 -9.19 -16.19 -2.87
CA GLY A 94 -9.83 -15.14 -3.66
C GLY A 94 -11.02 -15.67 -4.47
N MET A 95 -10.87 -16.78 -5.18
CA MET A 95 -11.93 -17.42 -5.96
C MET A 95 -13.11 -17.85 -5.08
N GLU A 96 -12.85 -18.42 -3.90
CA GLU A 96 -13.88 -18.81 -2.93
C GLU A 96 -14.70 -17.61 -2.43
N TYR A 97 -14.06 -16.46 -2.29
CA TYR A 97 -14.66 -15.21 -1.82
C TYR A 97 -15.15 -14.27 -2.94
N GLY A 98 -15.04 -14.69 -4.21
CA GLY A 98 -15.42 -13.85 -5.36
C GLY A 98 -14.52 -12.63 -5.59
N VAL A 99 -13.26 -12.73 -5.18
CA VAL A 99 -12.22 -11.71 -5.37
C VAL A 99 -11.13 -12.27 -6.28
N ASN A 100 -10.94 -11.65 -7.43
CA ASN A 100 -9.85 -11.99 -8.34
C ASN A 100 -8.52 -11.41 -7.78
N VAL A 101 -7.63 -12.28 -7.33
CA VAL A 101 -6.27 -11.92 -6.90
C VAL A 101 -5.39 -11.87 -8.13
N ILE A 102 -4.96 -10.67 -8.50
CA ILE A 102 -4.23 -10.40 -9.74
C ILE A 102 -2.73 -10.26 -9.41
N PRO A 103 -1.88 -11.20 -9.85
CA PRO A 103 -0.43 -11.04 -9.72
C PRO A 103 0.07 -10.00 -10.69
N GLU A 104 0.96 -9.14 -10.21
CA GLU A 104 1.69 -8.19 -11.04
C GLU A 104 3.19 -8.42 -10.94
N ILE A 105 3.83 -8.61 -12.08
CA ILE A 105 5.29 -8.55 -12.24
C ILE A 105 5.58 -7.35 -13.12
N ASP A 106 6.11 -6.30 -12.53
CA ASP A 106 6.34 -5.04 -13.21
C ASP A 106 7.66 -5.04 -13.95
N ILE A 107 7.57 -4.87 -15.26
CA ILE A 107 8.65 -4.86 -16.25
C ILE A 107 8.23 -3.95 -17.42
N PRO A 108 9.14 -3.25 -18.11
CA PRO A 108 10.61 -3.31 -18.02
C PRO A 108 11.27 -2.26 -17.13
N ALA A 109 10.53 -1.31 -16.56
CA ALA A 109 10.99 -0.46 -15.46
C ALA A 109 10.68 -1.15 -14.10
N HIS A 110 10.95 -0.51 -12.98
CA HIS A 110 10.74 -1.08 -11.64
C HIS A 110 11.42 -2.45 -11.43
N SER A 111 12.48 -2.69 -12.19
CA SER A 111 13.10 -4.01 -12.38
C SER A 111 14.41 -4.18 -11.61
N LEU A 112 14.72 -3.31 -10.63
CA LEU A 112 16.02 -3.35 -9.94
C LEU A 112 16.27 -4.69 -9.20
N ALA A 113 15.23 -5.36 -8.71
CA ALA A 113 15.39 -6.69 -8.12
C ALA A 113 15.94 -7.70 -9.11
N PHE A 114 15.52 -7.61 -10.37
CA PHE A 114 15.98 -8.48 -11.45
C PHE A 114 17.40 -8.14 -11.91
N THR A 115 17.73 -6.85 -11.96
CA THR A 115 19.06 -6.39 -12.35
C THR A 115 20.09 -6.50 -11.22
N HIS A 116 19.67 -6.50 -9.96
CA HIS A 116 20.53 -6.91 -8.83
C HIS A 116 20.90 -8.40 -8.93
N TYR A 117 19.97 -9.25 -9.36
CA TYR A 117 20.22 -10.67 -9.59
C TYR A 117 21.12 -10.90 -10.80
N ASN A 118 20.84 -10.24 -11.91
CA ASN A 118 21.63 -10.31 -13.14
C ASN A 118 21.91 -8.89 -13.69
N PRO A 119 23.03 -8.26 -13.32
CA PRO A 119 23.35 -6.90 -13.76
C PRO A 119 23.49 -6.73 -15.27
N GLU A 120 23.72 -7.82 -16.00
CA GLU A 120 23.88 -7.75 -17.46
C GLU A 120 22.59 -7.41 -18.21
N ILE A 121 21.41 -7.66 -17.62
CA ILE A 121 20.12 -7.28 -18.22
C ILE A 121 19.69 -5.85 -17.90
N GLY A 122 20.43 -5.13 -17.05
CA GLY A 122 20.14 -3.75 -16.67
C GLY A 122 20.59 -2.73 -17.69
N SER A 123 19.83 -1.64 -17.79
CA SER A 123 20.21 -0.49 -18.64
C SER A 123 21.27 0.36 -17.96
N LYS A 124 22.43 0.50 -18.60
CA LYS A 124 23.50 1.39 -18.14
C LYS A 124 23.20 2.85 -18.47
N GLU A 125 22.31 3.10 -19.42
CA GLU A 125 22.00 4.46 -19.88
C GLU A 125 20.87 5.10 -19.05
N TYR A 126 19.84 4.34 -18.69
CA TYR A 126 18.62 4.90 -18.08
C TYR A 126 18.50 4.61 -16.59
N GLY A 127 19.35 3.78 -16.04
CA GLY A 127 19.34 3.35 -14.65
C GLY A 127 19.13 1.84 -14.51
N MET A 128 19.67 1.28 -13.44
CA MET A 128 19.64 -0.16 -13.21
C MET A 128 18.25 -0.69 -12.86
N ASP A 129 17.30 0.17 -12.58
CA ASP A 129 15.89 -0.17 -12.40
C ASP A 129 15.13 -0.38 -13.73
N HIS A 130 15.80 -0.18 -14.87
CA HIS A 130 15.30 -0.42 -16.21
C HIS A 130 15.99 -1.62 -16.85
N LEU A 131 15.24 -2.53 -17.47
CA LEU A 131 15.80 -3.60 -18.29
C LEU A 131 16.34 -3.03 -19.60
N ASP A 132 17.46 -3.55 -20.09
CA ASP A 132 18.03 -3.21 -21.40
C ASP A 132 17.27 -3.99 -22.49
N LEU A 133 16.41 -3.31 -23.23
CA LEU A 133 15.53 -3.93 -24.23
C LEU A 133 16.21 -4.29 -25.56
N TYR A 134 17.50 -4.02 -25.68
CA TYR A 134 18.29 -4.43 -26.87
C TYR A 134 19.04 -5.75 -26.67
N LYS A 135 19.05 -6.29 -25.45
CA LYS A 135 19.73 -7.54 -25.11
C LYS A 135 18.82 -8.73 -25.23
N GLU A 136 19.26 -9.75 -25.90
CA GLU A 136 18.56 -11.03 -26.01
C GLU A 136 18.42 -11.71 -24.64
N GLU A 137 19.42 -11.57 -23.78
CA GLU A 137 19.42 -12.08 -22.41
C GLU A 137 18.27 -11.53 -21.58
N THR A 138 17.85 -10.28 -21.81
CA THR A 138 16.68 -9.69 -21.17
C THR A 138 15.41 -10.47 -21.51
N TYR A 139 15.21 -10.78 -22.78
CA TYR A 139 14.04 -11.55 -23.21
C TYR A 139 14.08 -12.99 -22.71
N HIS A 140 15.24 -13.63 -22.72
CA HIS A 140 15.40 -14.98 -22.15
C HIS A 140 15.09 -15.00 -20.65
N PHE A 141 15.55 -13.99 -19.92
CA PHE A 141 15.24 -13.85 -18.49
C PHE A 141 13.75 -13.67 -18.25
N VAL A 142 13.11 -12.73 -18.94
CA VAL A 142 11.68 -12.42 -18.76
C VAL A 142 10.80 -13.59 -19.21
N ASP A 143 11.11 -14.22 -20.34
CA ASP A 143 10.41 -15.42 -20.81
C ASP A 143 10.46 -16.53 -19.76
N SER A 144 11.65 -16.80 -19.20
CA SER A 144 11.85 -17.83 -18.18
C SER A 144 11.15 -17.47 -16.86
N LEU A 145 11.17 -16.18 -16.47
CA LEU A 145 10.51 -15.70 -15.26
C LEU A 145 9.00 -15.86 -15.36
N LEU A 146 8.40 -15.40 -16.44
CA LEU A 146 6.94 -15.53 -16.64
C LEU A 146 6.53 -16.99 -16.78
N ASP A 147 7.27 -17.80 -17.56
CA ASP A 147 6.97 -19.23 -17.74
C ASP A 147 7.00 -20.00 -16.42
N GLU A 148 7.83 -19.60 -15.46
CA GLU A 148 7.88 -20.22 -14.13
C GLU A 148 6.55 -20.13 -13.38
N TYR A 149 5.76 -19.05 -13.58
CA TYR A 149 4.54 -18.81 -12.83
C TYR A 149 3.27 -19.08 -13.64
N ILE A 150 3.29 -18.89 -14.96
CA ILE A 150 2.10 -19.08 -15.80
C ILE A 150 2.15 -20.35 -16.66
N GLY A 151 3.33 -20.97 -16.79
CA GLY A 151 3.56 -22.15 -17.60
C GLY A 151 3.31 -23.47 -16.87
N GLY A 152 3.43 -24.58 -17.62
CA GLY A 152 3.29 -25.94 -17.10
C GLY A 152 1.85 -26.38 -16.87
N GLU A 153 1.70 -27.62 -16.37
CA GLU A 153 0.39 -28.23 -16.08
C GLU A 153 -0.26 -27.65 -14.82
N ASN A 154 0.54 -27.17 -13.87
CA ASN A 154 0.10 -26.61 -12.59
C ASN A 154 0.69 -25.23 -12.38
N PRO A 155 0.20 -24.20 -13.09
CA PRO A 155 0.74 -22.85 -12.97
C PRO A 155 0.51 -22.28 -11.56
N VAL A 156 1.43 -21.40 -11.14
CA VAL A 156 1.31 -20.67 -9.87
C VAL A 156 0.20 -19.61 -9.98
N PHE A 157 0.15 -18.90 -11.11
CA PHE A 157 -0.91 -17.92 -11.38
C PHE A 157 -2.13 -18.63 -11.97
N ILE A 158 -3.05 -19.01 -11.10
CA ILE A 158 -4.24 -19.76 -11.48
C ILE A 158 -5.43 -18.87 -11.88
N GLY A 159 -5.41 -17.59 -11.49
CA GLY A 159 -6.42 -16.59 -11.84
C GLY A 159 -6.46 -16.28 -13.34
N PRO A 160 -7.53 -15.61 -13.81
CA PRO A 160 -7.69 -15.30 -15.23
C PRO A 160 -6.77 -14.17 -15.73
N ASP A 161 -6.31 -13.29 -14.85
CA ASP A 161 -5.59 -12.08 -15.19
C ASP A 161 -4.14 -12.14 -14.71
N VAL A 162 -3.24 -11.56 -15.51
CA VAL A 162 -1.84 -11.31 -15.13
C VAL A 162 -1.47 -9.88 -15.54
N HIS A 163 -0.94 -9.11 -14.62
CA HIS A 163 -0.48 -7.75 -14.86
C HIS A 163 1.04 -7.74 -15.05
N ILE A 164 1.51 -7.07 -16.11
CA ILE A 164 2.93 -7.01 -16.47
C ILE A 164 3.57 -5.64 -16.23
N GLY A 165 2.91 -4.75 -15.49
CA GLY A 165 3.39 -3.40 -15.26
C GLY A 165 3.41 -2.54 -16.51
N THR A 166 4.58 -2.25 -17.02
CA THR A 166 4.88 -1.49 -18.24
C THR A 166 4.80 0.03 -18.12
N ASP A 167 4.82 0.58 -16.93
CA ASP A 167 4.92 2.03 -16.70
C ASP A 167 6.38 2.52 -16.63
N GLU A 168 6.50 3.82 -16.66
CA GLU A 168 7.68 4.63 -16.37
C GLU A 168 8.97 4.29 -17.13
N TYR A 169 8.88 3.64 -18.30
CA TYR A 169 10.07 3.42 -19.12
C TYR A 169 10.55 4.69 -19.82
N ASN A 170 11.82 4.70 -20.28
CA ASN A 170 12.44 5.87 -20.87
C ASN A 170 11.86 6.22 -22.23
N LYS A 171 11.45 7.49 -22.40
CA LYS A 171 10.80 8.02 -23.60
C LYS A 171 11.64 7.90 -24.88
N LYS A 172 12.96 7.90 -24.77
CA LYS A 172 13.86 7.78 -25.93
C LYS A 172 13.76 6.41 -26.60
N GLU A 173 13.30 5.39 -25.86
CA GLU A 173 13.21 4.02 -26.31
C GLU A 173 11.77 3.59 -26.67
N ALA A 174 10.94 4.53 -27.07
CA ALA A 174 9.52 4.29 -27.30
C ALA A 174 9.23 3.12 -28.25
N GLU A 175 9.95 2.97 -29.36
CA GLU A 175 9.71 1.85 -30.29
C GLU A 175 10.09 0.49 -29.70
N GLN A 176 11.22 0.41 -28.99
CA GLN A 176 11.65 -0.82 -28.35
C GLN A 176 10.76 -1.21 -27.17
N TYR A 177 10.33 -0.20 -26.39
CA TYR A 177 9.33 -0.39 -25.34
C TYR A 177 8.01 -0.93 -25.91
N ARG A 178 7.54 -0.40 -27.03
CA ARG A 178 6.30 -0.85 -27.67
C ARG A 178 6.42 -2.29 -28.17
N TYR A 179 7.58 -2.64 -28.74
CA TYR A 179 7.88 -4.03 -29.13
C TYR A 179 7.86 -4.97 -27.93
N PHE A 180 8.53 -4.60 -26.84
CA PHE A 180 8.55 -5.35 -25.59
C PHE A 180 7.13 -5.54 -25.02
N THR A 181 6.37 -4.47 -24.90
CA THR A 181 5.01 -4.50 -24.39
C THR A 181 4.09 -5.39 -25.22
N ASP A 182 4.10 -5.22 -26.55
CA ASP A 182 3.33 -6.07 -27.48
C ASP A 182 3.67 -7.55 -27.31
N ARG A 183 4.96 -7.87 -27.25
CA ARG A 183 5.45 -9.24 -27.06
C ARG A 183 4.86 -9.87 -25.80
N TYR A 184 4.94 -9.18 -24.67
CA TYR A 184 4.54 -9.77 -23.39
C TYR A 184 3.03 -9.75 -23.15
N LEU A 185 2.29 -8.83 -23.71
CA LEU A 185 0.83 -8.94 -23.76
C LEU A 185 0.37 -10.18 -24.52
N LYS A 186 0.97 -10.45 -25.68
CA LYS A 186 0.72 -11.67 -26.47
C LYS A 186 1.21 -12.93 -25.76
N TYR A 187 2.30 -12.82 -25.02
CA TYR A 187 2.86 -13.94 -24.25
C TYR A 187 1.88 -14.39 -23.15
N ILE A 188 1.31 -13.46 -22.40
CA ILE A 188 0.29 -13.75 -21.38
C ILE A 188 -0.96 -14.38 -22.00
N GLU A 189 -1.44 -13.82 -23.12
CA GLU A 189 -2.61 -14.36 -23.85
C GLU A 189 -2.38 -15.79 -24.34
N LYS A 190 -1.18 -16.13 -24.81
CA LYS A 190 -0.82 -17.49 -25.26
C LYS A 190 -1.07 -18.55 -24.19
N TYR A 191 -0.98 -18.19 -22.92
CA TYR A 191 -1.30 -19.07 -21.78
C TYR A 191 -2.76 -19.01 -21.34
N GLY A 192 -3.64 -18.40 -22.16
CA GLY A 192 -5.08 -18.29 -21.89
C GLY A 192 -5.44 -17.31 -20.78
N LYS A 193 -4.53 -16.37 -20.44
CA LYS A 193 -4.73 -15.33 -19.44
C LYS A 193 -5.09 -14.01 -20.10
N THR A 194 -5.83 -13.17 -19.39
CA THR A 194 -6.09 -11.79 -19.78
C THR A 194 -4.89 -10.92 -19.39
N PRO A 195 -4.19 -10.30 -20.35
CA PRO A 195 -3.10 -9.40 -20.02
C PRO A 195 -3.62 -8.06 -19.50
N ARG A 196 -2.97 -7.58 -18.44
CA ARG A 196 -3.18 -6.25 -17.89
C ARG A 196 -1.89 -5.46 -17.84
N MET A 197 -2.00 -4.13 -17.94
CA MET A 197 -0.85 -3.24 -17.87
C MET A 197 -1.20 -1.88 -17.27
N TRP A 198 -0.21 -1.18 -16.75
CA TRP A 198 -0.29 0.27 -16.54
C TRP A 198 -0.24 0.98 -17.89
N GLY A 199 -1.00 2.03 -18.04
CA GLY A 199 -0.97 2.79 -19.30
C GLY A 199 0.34 3.55 -19.47
N GLY A 200 0.96 3.43 -20.66
CA GLY A 200 2.23 4.06 -20.99
C GLY A 200 2.33 4.62 -22.41
N LEU A 201 1.41 4.23 -23.29
CA LEU A 201 1.55 4.46 -24.72
C LEU A 201 1.42 5.91 -25.17
N LYS A 202 0.79 6.78 -24.40
CA LYS A 202 0.75 8.23 -24.66
C LYS A 202 2.12 8.88 -24.39
N TRP A 203 2.77 8.46 -23.30
CA TRP A 203 4.10 8.94 -22.96
C TRP A 203 5.19 8.40 -23.91
N LEU A 204 4.99 7.17 -24.39
CA LEU A 204 5.89 6.44 -25.29
C LEU A 204 5.25 6.30 -26.69
N PRO A 205 5.08 7.43 -27.43
CA PRO A 205 4.47 7.41 -28.76
C PRO A 205 5.41 6.74 -29.74
N GLY A 206 4.85 5.94 -30.67
CA GLY A 206 5.65 5.24 -31.68
C GLY A 206 4.78 4.63 -32.76
N LYS A 207 5.44 3.98 -33.74
CA LYS A 207 4.78 3.34 -34.88
C LYS A 207 4.61 1.83 -34.69
N THR A 208 5.44 1.23 -33.84
CA THR A 208 5.33 -0.20 -33.51
C THR A 208 3.97 -0.47 -32.90
N PRO A 209 3.14 -1.34 -33.52
CA PRO A 209 1.82 -1.66 -33.00
C PRO A 209 1.93 -2.41 -31.68
N VAL A 210 0.97 -2.14 -30.78
CA VAL A 210 0.85 -2.85 -29.51
C VAL A 210 -0.53 -3.48 -29.46
N LYS A 211 -0.59 -4.76 -29.04
CA LYS A 211 -1.84 -5.49 -28.87
C LYS A 211 -2.80 -4.73 -27.96
N ALA A 212 -4.06 -4.53 -28.43
CA ALA A 212 -5.10 -3.85 -27.67
C ALA A 212 -6.28 -4.76 -27.33
N GLU A 213 -6.75 -5.54 -28.29
CA GLU A 213 -7.89 -6.43 -28.06
C GLU A 213 -7.61 -7.42 -26.91
N GLY A 214 -8.55 -7.49 -25.97
CA GLY A 214 -8.43 -8.36 -24.79
C GLY A 214 -7.52 -7.81 -23.69
N VAL A 215 -6.93 -6.63 -23.86
CA VAL A 215 -6.04 -6.00 -22.87
C VAL A 215 -6.83 -5.02 -21.99
N THR A 216 -6.59 -5.10 -20.68
CA THR A 216 -7.09 -4.12 -19.71
C THR A 216 -5.97 -3.21 -19.23
N VAL A 217 -6.22 -1.91 -19.26
CA VAL A 217 -5.26 -0.85 -18.90
C VAL A 217 -5.69 -0.15 -17.64
N ASN A 218 -4.83 -0.09 -16.65
CA ASN A 218 -4.98 0.81 -15.51
C ASN A 218 -4.61 2.23 -15.95
N ALA A 219 -5.61 3.10 -16.05
CA ALA A 219 -5.44 4.50 -16.41
C ALA A 219 -5.05 5.30 -15.17
N TRP A 220 -3.75 5.46 -14.96
CA TRP A 220 -3.18 5.99 -13.71
C TRP A 220 -2.77 7.45 -13.81
N SER A 221 -2.30 7.93 -14.96
CA SER A 221 -1.83 9.29 -15.12
C SER A 221 -2.23 9.88 -16.48
N TYR A 222 -2.61 11.16 -16.48
CA TYR A 222 -2.97 11.90 -17.69
C TYR A 222 -1.85 11.92 -18.73
N ASP A 223 -0.62 12.06 -18.30
CA ASP A 223 0.50 12.19 -19.24
C ASP A 223 0.88 10.84 -19.87
N TRP A 224 0.51 9.74 -19.23
CA TRP A 224 0.82 8.37 -19.66
C TRP A 224 -0.31 7.71 -20.45
N VAL A 225 -1.56 8.08 -20.19
CA VAL A 225 -2.75 7.49 -20.83
C VAL A 225 -3.61 8.56 -21.49
N ASP A 226 -3.96 8.34 -22.74
CA ASP A 226 -5.08 9.03 -23.38
C ASP A 226 -6.29 8.07 -23.40
N PRO A 227 -7.32 8.31 -22.60
CA PRO A 227 -8.44 7.37 -22.49
C PRO A 227 -9.26 7.25 -23.76
N GLU A 228 -9.47 8.33 -24.53
CA GLU A 228 -10.24 8.27 -25.77
C GLU A 228 -9.48 7.48 -26.85
N VAL A 229 -8.19 7.73 -26.99
CA VAL A 229 -7.33 6.98 -27.92
C VAL A 229 -7.26 5.52 -27.50
N SER A 230 -7.05 5.24 -26.23
CA SER A 230 -6.96 3.86 -25.72
C SER A 230 -8.25 3.07 -25.97
N LEU A 231 -9.44 3.66 -25.71
CA LEU A 231 -10.71 3.02 -25.99
C LEU A 231 -10.95 2.81 -27.49
N LYS A 232 -10.55 3.77 -28.32
CA LYS A 232 -10.64 3.66 -29.79
C LYS A 232 -9.74 2.56 -30.34
N ASP A 233 -8.57 2.37 -29.74
CA ASP A 233 -7.62 1.32 -30.11
C ASP A 233 -8.07 -0.08 -29.65
N GLY A 234 -9.10 -0.16 -28.80
CA GLY A 234 -9.72 -1.41 -28.35
C GLY A 234 -9.33 -1.85 -26.95
N TYR A 235 -8.56 -1.05 -26.20
CA TYR A 235 -8.28 -1.32 -24.79
C TYR A 235 -9.52 -1.15 -23.93
N LYS A 236 -9.57 -1.87 -22.82
CA LYS A 236 -10.52 -1.62 -21.72
C LYS A 236 -9.78 -0.86 -20.61
N LEU A 237 -10.47 0.04 -19.91
CA LEU A 237 -9.88 0.91 -18.92
C LEU A 237 -10.42 0.63 -17.53
N ILE A 238 -9.52 0.61 -16.55
CA ILE A 238 -9.83 0.74 -15.13
C ILE A 238 -9.25 2.08 -14.66
N ASN A 239 -10.09 2.94 -14.09
CA ASN A 239 -9.63 4.21 -13.54
C ASN A 239 -8.81 3.96 -12.29
N THR A 240 -7.52 4.31 -12.34
CA THR A 240 -6.57 4.25 -11.22
C THR A 240 -5.84 5.58 -11.09
N CYS A 241 -6.51 6.69 -11.42
CA CYS A 241 -5.90 8.01 -11.52
C CYS A 241 -5.16 8.40 -10.24
N ASP A 242 -3.87 8.67 -10.37
CA ASP A 242 -2.93 9.03 -9.29
C ASP A 242 -3.44 10.19 -8.43
N THR A 243 -4.00 11.18 -9.06
CA THR A 243 -4.54 12.37 -8.41
C THR A 243 -5.65 12.08 -7.40
N TYR A 244 -6.45 11.04 -7.63
CA TYR A 244 -7.65 10.75 -6.86
C TYR A 244 -7.57 9.45 -6.06
N LEU A 245 -6.84 8.46 -6.57
CA LEU A 245 -6.90 7.08 -6.13
C LEU A 245 -5.57 6.53 -5.60
N TYR A 246 -4.51 7.36 -5.52
CA TYR A 246 -3.23 6.95 -4.94
C TYR A 246 -3.12 7.35 -3.47
N ILE A 247 -2.73 6.39 -2.66
CA ILE A 247 -2.27 6.55 -1.28
C ILE A 247 -0.79 6.21 -1.27
N VAL A 248 0.07 7.15 -0.87
CA VAL A 248 1.52 6.93 -0.79
C VAL A 248 2.00 7.38 0.58
N PRO A 249 1.99 6.47 1.56
CA PRO A 249 2.28 6.82 2.96
C PRO A 249 3.67 7.44 3.12
N GLY A 250 3.74 8.59 3.76
CA GLY A 250 5.00 9.29 4.09
C GLY A 250 5.66 10.02 2.93
N ALA A 251 5.13 9.94 1.71
CA ALA A 251 5.79 10.49 0.52
C ALA A 251 5.73 12.03 0.41
N GLY A 252 4.68 12.65 0.93
CA GLY A 252 4.51 14.11 0.91
C GLY A 252 4.06 14.70 -0.44
N TYR A 253 4.30 14.01 -1.55
CA TYR A 253 3.86 14.43 -2.90
C TYR A 253 2.53 13.81 -3.33
N TYR A 254 2.08 12.73 -2.67
CA TYR A 254 0.75 12.17 -2.77
C TYR A 254 0.03 12.21 -1.43
N ARG A 255 -1.21 11.77 -1.42
CA ARG A 255 -2.07 11.83 -0.23
C ARG A 255 -1.73 10.70 0.76
N GLU A 256 -1.83 11.00 2.04
CA GLU A 256 -1.85 10.00 3.13
C GLU A 256 -3.20 9.26 3.17
N PHE A 257 -4.28 9.98 2.88
CA PHE A 257 -5.65 9.48 2.80
C PHE A 257 -6.32 10.04 1.56
N LEU A 258 -7.18 9.26 0.93
CA LEU A 258 -8.00 9.77 -0.17
C LEU A 258 -8.99 10.83 0.34
N ASP A 259 -9.45 11.68 -0.55
CA ASP A 259 -10.52 12.61 -0.26
C ASP A 259 -11.86 11.88 -0.30
N HIS A 260 -12.19 11.19 0.80
CA HIS A 260 -13.35 10.31 0.89
C HIS A 260 -14.66 11.04 0.63
N GLN A 261 -14.80 12.31 1.09
CA GLN A 261 -16.00 13.09 0.85
C GLN A 261 -16.15 13.41 -0.64
N TRP A 262 -15.09 13.89 -1.27
CA TRP A 262 -15.12 14.20 -2.69
C TRP A 262 -15.36 12.96 -3.55
N LEU A 263 -14.73 11.84 -3.22
CA LEU A 263 -14.95 10.56 -3.89
C LEU A 263 -16.41 10.13 -3.77
N TYR A 264 -17.00 10.24 -2.59
CA TYR A 264 -18.38 9.88 -2.34
C TYR A 264 -19.38 10.77 -3.08
N GLU A 265 -19.17 12.09 -3.04
CA GLU A 265 -20.12 13.09 -3.55
C GLU A 265 -19.97 13.36 -5.06
N THR A 266 -18.75 13.20 -5.62
CA THR A 266 -18.43 13.75 -6.95
C THR A 266 -17.81 12.73 -7.89
N TRP A 267 -16.82 11.95 -7.44
CA TRP A 267 -16.03 11.11 -8.32
C TRP A 267 -16.85 10.01 -9.02
N THR A 268 -16.51 9.77 -10.27
CA THR A 268 -16.98 8.61 -11.03
C THR A 268 -15.83 7.98 -11.81
N PRO A 269 -15.90 6.69 -12.18
CA PRO A 269 -14.88 6.05 -13.00
C PRO A 269 -14.62 6.69 -14.36
N TRP A 270 -15.55 7.48 -14.87
CA TRP A 270 -15.37 8.23 -16.13
C TRP A 270 -14.51 9.48 -15.96
N MET A 271 -14.26 9.95 -14.73
CA MET A 271 -13.33 11.03 -14.42
C MET A 271 -11.91 10.49 -14.40
N ILE A 272 -11.37 10.16 -15.60
CA ILE A 272 -10.07 9.47 -15.74
C ILE A 272 -8.92 10.30 -15.17
N ASN A 273 -9.02 11.64 -15.28
CA ASN A 273 -8.04 12.56 -14.70
C ASN A 273 -8.65 13.97 -14.54
N ARG A 274 -7.89 14.93 -13.99
CA ARG A 274 -8.34 16.31 -13.78
C ARG A 274 -8.72 17.06 -15.07
N LYS A 275 -8.20 16.64 -16.21
CA LYS A 275 -8.35 17.36 -17.49
C LYS A 275 -9.37 16.71 -18.40
N GLN A 276 -9.72 15.45 -18.15
CA GLN A 276 -10.51 14.66 -19.06
C GLN A 276 -11.53 13.79 -18.32
N THR A 277 -12.78 14.06 -18.58
CA THR A 277 -13.92 13.25 -18.11
C THR A 277 -14.62 12.69 -19.34
N LEU A 278 -14.72 11.39 -19.43
CA LEU A 278 -15.46 10.71 -20.47
C LEU A 278 -16.98 10.85 -20.20
N PRO A 279 -17.81 10.81 -21.25
CA PRO A 279 -19.26 10.75 -21.06
C PRO A 279 -19.67 9.58 -20.16
N GLU A 280 -20.68 9.79 -19.34
CA GLU A 280 -21.25 8.74 -18.51
C GLU A 280 -21.77 7.59 -19.39
N GLY A 281 -21.50 6.36 -18.98
CA GLY A 281 -21.85 5.17 -19.76
C GLY A 281 -20.89 4.85 -20.91
N THR A 282 -19.77 5.56 -21.06
CA THR A 282 -18.76 5.24 -22.09
C THR A 282 -18.36 3.76 -22.02
N PRO A 283 -18.59 2.99 -23.11
CA PRO A 283 -18.22 1.58 -23.17
C PRO A 283 -16.70 1.37 -23.01
N GLY A 284 -16.31 0.30 -22.34
CA GLY A 284 -14.90 -0.04 -22.13
C GLY A 284 -14.29 0.53 -20.86
N VAL A 285 -14.96 1.45 -20.14
CA VAL A 285 -14.60 1.83 -18.78
C VAL A 285 -15.20 0.81 -17.81
N LEU A 286 -14.37 -0.05 -17.26
CA LEU A 286 -14.79 -1.20 -16.44
C LEU A 286 -15.07 -0.85 -14.98
N GLY A 287 -14.52 0.24 -14.49
CA GLY A 287 -14.67 0.65 -13.09
C GLY A 287 -13.45 1.40 -12.57
N GLY A 288 -13.15 1.18 -11.31
CA GLY A 288 -12.02 1.85 -10.64
C GLY A 288 -11.26 0.96 -9.67
N MET A 289 -10.00 1.30 -9.46
CA MET A 289 -9.09 0.66 -8.54
C MET A 289 -8.27 1.73 -7.83
N PHE A 290 -8.25 1.74 -6.51
CA PHE A 290 -7.28 2.57 -5.80
C PHE A 290 -6.00 1.79 -5.50
N ALA A 291 -4.91 2.51 -5.35
CA ALA A 291 -3.59 1.92 -5.15
C ALA A 291 -2.94 2.45 -3.88
N VAL A 292 -2.26 1.56 -3.16
CA VAL A 292 -1.34 1.91 -2.07
C VAL A 292 0.07 1.58 -2.52
N TRP A 293 0.86 2.63 -2.70
CA TRP A 293 2.27 2.53 -3.03
C TRP A 293 3.15 2.77 -1.80
N ASN A 294 4.27 2.09 -1.72
CA ASN A 294 5.20 2.17 -0.61
C ASN A 294 6.55 2.77 -1.02
N ASP A 295 6.52 3.87 -1.78
CA ASP A 295 7.68 4.54 -2.39
C ASP A 295 8.83 4.82 -1.42
N GLN A 296 8.50 5.06 -0.15
CA GLN A 296 9.49 5.34 0.89
C GLN A 296 10.15 4.08 1.50
N CYS A 297 9.84 2.89 0.97
CA CYS A 297 10.48 1.63 1.32
C CYS A 297 10.69 1.43 2.82
N GLY A 298 9.61 1.38 3.58
CA GLY A 298 9.68 1.05 5.00
C GLY A 298 10.04 2.21 5.92
N ASN A 299 9.61 3.43 5.63
CA ASN A 299 9.81 4.60 6.50
C ASN A 299 8.91 4.59 7.78
N GLY A 300 8.73 3.45 8.41
CA GLY A 300 7.95 3.29 9.62
C GLY A 300 6.47 3.01 9.41
N ILE A 301 6.08 2.70 8.20
CA ILE A 301 4.69 2.38 7.88
C ILE A 301 4.46 0.88 8.09
N SER A 302 3.65 0.54 9.08
CA SER A 302 3.27 -0.84 9.37
C SER A 302 2.12 -1.31 8.47
N GLN A 303 1.82 -2.62 8.51
CA GLN A 303 0.62 -3.16 7.85
C GLN A 303 -0.66 -2.52 8.37
N GLN A 304 -0.70 -2.22 9.67
CA GLN A 304 -1.82 -1.52 10.30
C GLN A 304 -1.95 -0.09 9.79
N ASP A 305 -0.85 0.62 9.59
CA ASP A 305 -0.86 1.97 9.02
C ASP A 305 -1.40 1.99 7.59
N VAL A 306 -1.03 0.99 6.79
CA VAL A 306 -1.59 0.82 5.45
C VAL A 306 -3.08 0.51 5.53
N HIS A 307 -3.49 -0.39 6.42
CA HIS A 307 -4.90 -0.73 6.61
C HIS A 307 -5.76 0.48 6.97
N ILE A 308 -5.30 1.30 7.92
CA ILE A 308 -6.02 2.50 8.37
C ILE A 308 -6.27 3.48 7.21
N ARG A 309 -5.35 3.53 6.23
CA ARG A 309 -5.47 4.38 5.04
C ARG A 309 -6.34 3.76 3.96
N ALA A 310 -6.19 2.47 3.75
CA ALA A 310 -6.85 1.73 2.68
C ALA A 310 -8.31 1.40 3.01
N PHE A 311 -8.62 1.06 4.26
CA PHE A 311 -9.94 0.57 4.62
C PHE A 311 -11.07 1.59 4.39
N PRO A 312 -10.94 2.87 4.75
CA PRO A 312 -11.95 3.88 4.41
C PRO A 312 -12.12 4.07 2.90
N ALA A 313 -11.04 3.91 2.12
CA ALA A 313 -11.12 3.95 0.66
C ALA A 313 -11.93 2.76 0.10
N VAL A 314 -11.76 1.55 0.65
CA VAL A 314 -12.60 0.39 0.31
C VAL A 314 -14.07 0.72 0.51
N GLN A 315 -14.45 1.28 1.65
CA GLN A 315 -15.84 1.60 1.99
C GLN A 315 -16.46 2.61 1.02
N VAL A 316 -15.74 3.70 0.74
CA VAL A 316 -16.24 4.76 -0.16
C VAL A 316 -16.32 4.29 -1.61
N LEU A 317 -15.25 3.66 -2.11
CA LEU A 317 -15.21 3.24 -3.50
C LEU A 317 -16.18 2.10 -3.81
N THR A 318 -16.41 1.21 -2.85
CA THR A 318 -17.46 0.20 -2.98
C THR A 318 -18.82 0.84 -3.23
N GLU A 319 -19.21 1.82 -2.41
CA GLU A 319 -20.51 2.49 -2.58
C GLU A 319 -20.62 3.16 -3.96
N ARG A 320 -19.55 3.86 -4.37
CA ARG A 320 -19.52 4.53 -5.70
C ARG A 320 -19.54 3.57 -6.87
N LEU A 321 -18.81 2.48 -6.80
CA LEU A 321 -18.70 1.50 -7.90
C LEU A 321 -19.88 0.53 -7.94
N TRP A 322 -20.57 0.35 -6.81
CA TRP A 322 -21.76 -0.50 -6.74
C TRP A 322 -23.03 0.25 -7.10
N LYS A 323 -23.30 1.38 -6.45
CA LYS A 323 -24.55 2.14 -6.60
C LYS A 323 -24.45 3.37 -7.49
N GLY A 324 -23.25 3.89 -7.73
CA GLY A 324 -23.05 5.17 -8.39
C GLY A 324 -23.34 6.35 -7.49
N ASP A 325 -24.12 7.31 -7.97
CA ASP A 325 -24.47 8.51 -7.21
C ASP A 325 -25.60 8.22 -6.20
N ASN A 326 -25.30 8.34 -4.91
CA ASN A 326 -26.27 8.15 -3.83
C ASN A 326 -26.60 9.50 -3.14
N LYS A 327 -27.34 10.36 -3.83
CA LYS A 327 -27.74 11.67 -3.31
C LYS A 327 -28.69 11.63 -2.09
N GLN A 328 -29.23 10.45 -1.77
CA GLN A 328 -30.21 10.31 -0.67
C GLN A 328 -29.53 10.24 0.68
N VAL A 329 -28.26 9.83 0.75
CA VAL A 329 -27.50 9.73 1.99
C VAL A 329 -26.39 10.78 1.98
N PRO A 330 -26.43 11.82 2.81
CA PRO A 330 -25.33 12.77 2.92
C PRO A 330 -24.06 12.12 3.41
N TYR A 331 -22.89 12.58 2.94
CA TYR A 331 -21.58 11.99 3.29
C TYR A 331 -21.37 11.81 4.80
N LYS A 332 -21.74 12.80 5.62
CA LYS A 332 -21.61 12.69 7.09
C LYS A 332 -22.38 11.52 7.70
N ALA A 333 -23.56 11.22 7.16
CA ALA A 333 -24.33 10.06 7.61
C ALA A 333 -23.70 8.75 7.13
N PHE A 334 -23.22 8.71 5.90
CA PHE A 334 -22.46 7.58 5.37
C PHE A 334 -21.17 7.33 6.19
N GLU A 335 -20.39 8.38 6.46
CA GLU A 335 -19.16 8.30 7.27
C GLU A 335 -19.45 7.76 8.68
N ALA A 336 -20.55 8.18 9.29
CA ALA A 336 -20.96 7.68 10.61
C ALA A 336 -21.27 6.17 10.57
N LEU A 337 -21.98 5.71 9.54
CA LEU A 337 -22.25 4.28 9.35
C LEU A 337 -20.95 3.50 9.12
N CYS A 338 -20.04 4.00 8.31
CA CYS A 338 -18.74 3.38 8.04
C CYS A 338 -17.92 3.14 9.31
N LYS A 339 -17.97 4.09 10.27
CA LYS A 339 -17.24 3.95 11.54
C LYS A 339 -17.79 2.83 12.45
N GLU A 340 -19.07 2.53 12.32
CA GLU A 340 -19.73 1.44 13.08
C GLU A 340 -19.64 0.08 12.40
N MET A 341 -19.41 0.05 11.10
CA MET A 341 -19.30 -1.19 10.34
C MET A 341 -18.03 -1.96 10.70
N PRO A 342 -18.10 -3.29 10.85
CA PRO A 342 -16.92 -4.12 11.01
C PRO A 342 -16.08 -4.16 9.73
N GLU A 343 -14.81 -4.50 9.85
CA GLU A 343 -13.93 -4.68 8.69
C GLU A 343 -14.35 -5.89 7.85
N ALA A 344 -14.62 -7.00 8.52
CA ALA A 344 -15.33 -8.18 8.05
C ALA A 344 -15.60 -9.10 9.27
N PRO A 345 -16.44 -10.12 9.16
CA PRO A 345 -16.65 -11.05 10.27
C PRO A 345 -15.36 -11.69 10.76
N GLY A 346 -15.05 -11.49 12.06
CA GLY A 346 -13.85 -12.03 12.70
C GLY A 346 -12.53 -11.33 12.33
N ILE A 347 -12.58 -10.20 11.66
CA ILE A 347 -11.39 -9.40 11.29
C ILE A 347 -11.38 -8.08 12.06
N ASN A 348 -10.20 -7.75 12.59
CA ASN A 348 -9.94 -6.51 13.31
C ASN A 348 -8.48 -6.06 13.07
N LEU A 349 -8.15 -5.72 11.83
CA LEU A 349 -6.82 -5.23 11.45
C LEU A 349 -6.51 -3.84 12.02
N SER A 350 -7.55 -3.02 12.26
CA SER A 350 -7.39 -1.73 12.95
C SER A 350 -6.98 -1.88 14.40
N GLY A 351 -7.09 -3.09 14.97
CA GLY A 351 -6.87 -3.28 16.40
C GLY A 351 -7.86 -2.52 17.28
N LYS A 352 -9.12 -2.37 16.83
CA LYS A 352 -10.17 -1.77 17.64
C LYS A 352 -10.44 -2.68 18.83
N ILE A 353 -10.35 -2.14 20.03
CA ILE A 353 -10.80 -2.79 21.27
C ILE A 353 -12.04 -2.09 21.77
N SER A 354 -12.89 -2.83 22.49
CA SER A 354 -14.04 -2.22 23.16
C SER A 354 -13.59 -1.09 24.06
N PRO A 355 -14.29 0.06 24.07
CA PRO A 355 -13.95 1.16 24.95
C PRO A 355 -13.87 0.67 26.38
N ASN A 356 -12.70 0.68 26.95
CA ASN A 356 -12.42 0.19 28.28
C ASN A 356 -11.70 1.30 29.03
N LYS A 357 -12.15 1.61 30.24
CA LYS A 357 -11.45 2.53 31.13
C LYS A 357 -10.62 1.71 32.12
N ASP A 358 -9.69 0.92 31.60
CA ASP A 358 -8.85 0.14 32.45
C ASP A 358 -7.73 0.98 33.04
N VAL A 359 -7.56 0.90 34.34
CA VAL A 359 -6.40 1.42 35.01
C VAL A 359 -5.32 0.35 34.93
N ALA A 360 -4.33 0.60 34.06
CA ALA A 360 -3.23 -0.35 33.85
C ALA A 360 -2.41 -0.60 35.14
N LEU A 361 -2.27 0.45 35.96
CA LEU A 361 -1.53 0.39 37.22
C LEU A 361 -2.05 1.46 38.19
N THR A 362 -2.41 1.04 39.40
CA THR A 362 -2.68 1.95 40.52
C THR A 362 -1.88 1.50 41.75
N VAL A 363 -1.11 2.42 42.32
CA VAL A 363 -0.44 2.23 43.60
C VAL A 363 -0.96 3.27 44.56
N PRO A 364 -1.94 2.91 45.42
CA PRO A 364 -2.59 3.86 46.32
C PRO A 364 -1.58 4.48 47.27
N GLY A 365 -1.54 5.83 47.33
CA GLY A 365 -0.79 6.61 48.30
C GLY A 365 0.73 6.54 48.20
N LYS A 366 1.28 6.04 47.09
CA LYS A 366 2.73 5.96 46.88
C LYS A 366 3.10 6.36 45.45
N GLU A 367 4.23 7.04 45.31
CA GLU A 367 4.91 7.23 44.06
C GLU A 367 5.74 5.98 43.75
N LEU A 368 5.79 5.60 42.48
CA LEU A 368 6.71 4.56 42.00
C LEU A 368 8.00 5.23 41.54
N LEU A 369 9.11 4.81 42.11
CA LEU A 369 10.44 5.23 41.67
C LEU A 369 11.00 4.18 40.70
N PHE A 370 11.28 4.59 39.48
CA PHE A 370 11.92 3.77 38.47
C PHE A 370 13.37 4.23 38.29
N THR A 371 14.30 3.30 38.44
CA THR A 371 15.73 3.57 38.33
C THR A 371 16.32 3.25 36.96
N GLY A 372 15.45 2.90 36.00
CA GLY A 372 15.85 2.44 34.68
C GLY A 372 16.14 0.93 34.59
N LYS A 373 16.13 0.23 35.73
CA LYS A 373 16.29 -1.23 35.82
C LYS A 373 15.01 -1.93 36.27
N ASP A 374 14.06 -1.15 36.71
CA ASP A 374 12.80 -1.66 37.26
C ASP A 374 11.78 -1.78 36.16
N THR A 375 10.99 -2.85 36.18
CA THR A 375 9.88 -3.07 35.24
C THR A 375 8.68 -3.59 36.00
N VAL A 376 7.51 -3.03 35.71
CA VAL A 376 6.23 -3.51 36.24
C VAL A 376 5.40 -4.05 35.09
N GLN A 377 5.08 -5.36 35.17
CA GLN A 377 4.16 -5.98 34.23
C GLN A 377 2.72 -5.59 34.59
N THR A 378 1.97 -5.06 33.65
CA THR A 378 0.55 -4.75 33.84
C THR A 378 -0.35 -5.88 33.33
N ALA A 379 -1.62 -5.88 33.78
CA ALA A 379 -2.62 -6.82 33.27
C ALA A 379 -3.10 -6.45 31.87
N LEU A 380 -2.85 -5.20 31.42
CA LEU A 380 -3.22 -4.73 30.09
C LEU A 380 -2.31 -5.39 29.05
N GLN A 381 -2.90 -6.12 28.11
CA GLN A 381 -2.16 -6.86 27.10
C GLN A 381 -1.91 -6.05 25.83
N GLU A 382 -2.84 -5.15 25.48
CA GLU A 382 -2.79 -4.37 24.26
C GLU A 382 -3.53 -3.03 24.41
N VAL A 383 -3.20 -2.09 23.55
CA VAL A 383 -3.87 -0.79 23.40
C VAL A 383 -4.13 -0.59 21.91
N GLY A 384 -5.40 -0.50 21.52
CA GLY A 384 -5.83 -0.30 20.13
C GLY A 384 -6.40 1.09 19.89
N TYR A 385 -6.61 1.43 18.63
CA TYR A 385 -7.20 2.73 18.23
C TYR A 385 -8.73 2.76 18.38
N PRO A 386 -9.32 3.94 18.78
CA PRO A 386 -8.64 5.08 19.39
C PRO A 386 -8.25 4.79 20.84
N TYR A 387 -7.18 5.40 21.33
CA TYR A 387 -6.74 5.23 22.69
C TYR A 387 -6.39 6.55 23.36
N THR A 388 -6.46 6.53 24.71
CA THR A 388 -5.91 7.59 25.55
C THR A 388 -5.12 6.95 26.67
N VAL A 389 -3.86 7.34 26.82
CA VAL A 389 -3.00 6.95 27.91
C VAL A 389 -2.68 8.17 28.76
N GLU A 390 -3.00 8.10 30.06
CA GLU A 390 -2.75 9.18 31.01
C GLU A 390 -1.84 8.71 32.15
N PHE A 391 -0.87 9.53 32.49
CA PHE A 391 0.04 9.30 33.61
C PHE A 391 0.66 10.58 34.11
N LYS A 392 1.21 10.55 35.32
CA LYS A 392 2.04 11.64 35.86
C LYS A 392 3.49 11.17 35.97
N ILE A 393 4.39 12.07 35.65
CA ILE A 393 5.82 11.80 35.68
C ILE A 393 6.58 13.02 36.23
N CYS A 394 7.61 12.74 37.03
CA CYS A 394 8.62 13.70 37.50
C CYS A 394 10.00 13.14 37.21
N PRO A 395 10.65 13.54 36.10
CA PRO A 395 12.04 13.12 35.86
C PRO A 395 12.96 13.62 36.93
N ASP A 396 13.90 12.79 37.41
CA ASP A 396 14.90 13.18 38.40
C ASP A 396 15.89 14.19 37.81
N GLU A 397 16.23 15.23 38.57
CA GLU A 397 17.14 16.28 38.09
C GLU A 397 18.57 15.81 37.85
N LYS A 398 19.05 14.80 38.60
CA LYS A 398 20.43 14.35 38.56
C LYS A 398 20.63 13.13 37.67
N THR A 399 19.59 12.31 37.55
CA THR A 399 19.65 11.01 36.87
C THR A 399 18.63 10.88 35.73
N ASN A 400 18.25 12.03 35.16
CA ASN A 400 17.31 12.06 34.03
C ASN A 400 17.98 11.49 32.77
N ILE A 401 17.92 10.17 32.64
CA ILE A 401 18.44 9.43 31.50
C ILE A 401 17.34 9.15 30.47
N SER A 402 17.74 8.96 29.22
CA SER A 402 16.86 8.42 28.21
C SER A 402 16.40 7.01 28.59
N GLY A 403 15.12 6.76 28.57
CA GLY A 403 14.56 5.48 29.02
C GLY A 403 13.18 5.17 28.48
N VAL A 404 12.80 3.91 28.62
CA VAL A 404 11.47 3.40 28.24
C VAL A 404 10.47 3.73 29.35
N LEU A 405 9.34 4.34 28.99
CA LEU A 405 8.19 4.53 29.88
C LEU A 405 7.22 3.35 29.79
N PHE A 406 6.83 3.01 28.58
CA PHE A 406 5.89 1.93 28.28
C PHE A 406 6.39 1.13 27.08
N LYS A 407 6.23 -0.18 27.14
CA LYS A 407 6.57 -1.09 26.04
C LYS A 407 5.47 -2.12 25.87
N GLY A 408 4.90 -2.17 24.68
CA GLY A 408 4.02 -3.22 24.21
C GLY A 408 4.69 -4.09 23.14
N ALA A 409 3.90 -4.97 22.51
CA ALA A 409 4.39 -5.85 21.45
C ALA A 409 4.89 -5.08 20.20
N HIS A 410 4.21 -3.99 19.84
CA HIS A 410 4.45 -3.25 18.60
C HIS A 410 4.89 -1.81 18.81
N ALA A 411 4.80 -1.27 20.03
CA ALA A 411 5.12 0.12 20.30
C ALA A 411 5.87 0.29 21.61
N THR A 412 6.70 1.33 21.68
CA THR A 412 7.43 1.74 22.87
C THR A 412 7.35 3.25 23.02
N VAL A 413 7.05 3.75 24.22
CA VAL A 413 7.07 5.17 24.57
C VAL A 413 8.32 5.46 25.41
N TYR A 414 9.03 6.51 25.04
CA TYR A 414 10.28 6.92 25.69
C TYR A 414 10.15 8.25 26.40
N THR A 415 10.86 8.40 27.53
CA THR A 415 11.13 9.70 28.13
C THR A 415 12.55 10.12 27.84
N ASN A 416 12.77 11.44 27.84
CA ASN A 416 14.10 12.03 27.64
C ASN A 416 14.85 11.44 26.44
N TRP A 417 14.14 11.29 25.31
CA TRP A 417 14.69 10.71 24.09
C TRP A 417 16.04 11.36 23.72
N GLU A 418 17.08 10.52 23.59
CA GLU A 418 18.46 10.96 23.29
C GLU A 418 18.97 12.11 24.20
N ASN A 419 18.53 12.15 25.45
CA ASN A 419 18.84 13.19 26.43
C ASN A 419 18.39 14.61 26.05
N THR A 420 17.34 14.72 25.23
CA THR A 420 16.78 15.99 24.76
C THR A 420 15.66 16.53 25.63
N GLY A 421 15.21 15.78 26.64
CA GLY A 421 14.03 16.09 27.47
C GLY A 421 12.69 15.83 26.76
N ARG A 422 12.69 15.28 25.55
CA ARG A 422 11.49 15.04 24.75
C ARG A 422 10.88 13.67 25.02
N ILE A 423 9.58 13.60 24.82
CA ILE A 423 8.87 12.30 24.73
C ILE A 423 8.91 11.85 23.28
N ALA A 424 9.13 10.56 23.09
CA ALA A 424 9.11 9.92 21.79
C ALA A 424 8.34 8.60 21.87
N PHE A 425 7.90 8.09 20.75
CA PHE A 425 7.42 6.72 20.64
C PHE A 425 8.01 6.05 19.40
N SER A 426 8.26 4.76 19.51
CA SER A 426 8.58 3.93 18.35
C SER A 426 7.45 2.97 18.06
N ARG A 427 7.29 2.67 16.78
CA ARG A 427 6.37 1.65 16.30
C ARG A 427 7.02 0.92 15.15
N ASP A 428 7.04 -0.41 15.22
CA ASP A 428 7.64 -1.28 14.19
C ASP A 428 9.07 -0.88 13.76
N GLY A 429 9.89 -0.45 14.74
CA GLY A 429 11.28 -0.07 14.51
C GLY A 429 11.54 1.40 14.17
N TYR A 430 10.50 2.21 14.04
CA TYR A 430 10.60 3.63 13.70
C TYR A 430 10.24 4.52 14.89
N THR A 431 10.98 5.60 15.07
CA THR A 431 10.80 6.51 16.21
C THR A 431 10.31 7.86 15.75
N PHE A 432 9.27 8.34 16.42
CA PHE A 432 8.64 9.64 16.23
C PHE A 432 8.81 10.47 17.49
N VAL A 433 9.25 11.71 17.36
CA VAL A 433 9.59 12.59 18.49
C VAL A 433 8.62 13.76 18.53
N PHE A 434 8.05 14.02 19.71
CA PHE A 434 7.32 15.25 19.96
C PHE A 434 8.33 16.38 20.16
N ASN A 435 8.49 17.23 19.16
CA ASN A 435 9.53 18.24 19.11
C ASN A 435 9.14 19.56 19.84
N SER A 436 7.85 19.82 19.98
CA SER A 436 7.32 21.08 20.51
C SER A 436 7.37 21.20 22.04
N TYR A 437 7.67 20.09 22.74
CA TYR A 437 7.70 20.09 24.21
C TYR A 437 8.92 19.35 24.77
N ARG A 438 9.48 19.92 25.85
CA ARG A 438 10.52 19.28 26.65
C ARG A 438 10.03 19.09 28.08
N LEU A 439 10.07 17.87 28.57
CA LEU A 439 9.63 17.52 29.91
C LEU A 439 10.63 18.06 30.95
N PRO A 440 10.21 18.92 31.87
CA PRO A 440 11.12 19.49 32.87
C PRO A 440 11.51 18.44 33.89
N ALA A 441 12.80 18.39 34.26
CA ALA A 441 13.28 17.60 35.39
C ALA A 441 12.89 18.26 36.72
N GLY A 442 12.74 17.47 37.78
CA GLY A 442 12.40 17.92 39.14
C GLY A 442 10.95 18.44 39.31
N ARG A 443 10.14 18.32 38.27
CA ARG A 443 8.73 18.81 38.27
C ARG A 443 7.76 17.73 37.81
N TRP A 444 6.68 17.57 38.55
CA TRP A 444 5.53 16.76 38.12
C TRP A 444 4.80 17.36 36.92
N SER A 445 4.60 16.54 35.92
CA SER A 445 3.79 16.86 34.73
C SER A 445 2.73 15.80 34.53
N SER A 446 1.51 16.21 34.21
CA SER A 446 0.43 15.31 33.78
C SER A 446 0.51 15.15 32.28
N ILE A 447 0.80 13.95 31.83
CA ILE A 447 0.93 13.60 30.42
C ILE A 447 -0.30 12.84 29.96
N ARG A 448 -0.83 13.21 28.79
CA ARG A 448 -1.85 12.47 28.09
C ARG A 448 -1.43 12.31 26.63
N ILE A 449 -1.38 11.06 26.18
CA ILE A 449 -1.12 10.70 24.78
C ILE A 449 -2.43 10.15 24.22
N GLU A 450 -2.92 10.77 23.16
CA GLU A 450 -4.11 10.32 22.43
C GLU A 450 -3.70 9.87 21.04
N GLY A 451 -4.11 8.66 20.67
CA GLY A 451 -3.90 8.13 19.32
C GLY A 451 -5.23 7.81 18.65
N ASP A 452 -5.35 8.23 17.43
CA ASP A 452 -6.38 7.79 16.50
C ASP A 452 -5.72 7.35 15.18
N TYR A 453 -6.52 6.88 14.22
CA TYR A 453 -6.00 6.43 12.93
C TYR A 453 -5.43 7.56 12.03
N LYS A 454 -5.54 8.83 12.45
CA LYS A 454 -4.99 9.98 11.71
C LYS A 454 -3.72 10.53 12.32
N GLY A 455 -3.46 10.24 13.60
CA GLY A 455 -2.26 10.73 14.25
C GLY A 455 -2.23 10.56 15.76
N THR A 456 -1.10 10.95 16.34
CA THR A 456 -0.85 10.88 17.77
C THR A 456 -0.63 12.27 18.36
N SER A 457 -1.34 12.59 19.43
CA SER A 457 -1.32 13.90 20.11
C SER A 457 -0.70 13.80 21.49
N LEU A 458 0.15 14.74 21.83
CA LEU A 458 0.71 14.91 23.18
C LEU A 458 0.06 16.09 23.88
N TYR A 459 -0.52 15.83 25.05
CA TYR A 459 -1.00 16.86 25.97
C TYR A 459 -0.16 16.86 27.23
N VAL A 460 0.12 18.04 27.76
CA VAL A 460 0.80 18.24 29.05
C VAL A 460 0.00 19.22 29.87
N ASP A 461 -0.26 18.84 31.12
CA ASP A 461 -1.08 19.62 32.05
C ASP A 461 -2.39 20.13 31.42
N GLY A 462 -3.03 19.23 30.63
CA GLY A 462 -4.30 19.47 29.94
C GLY A 462 -4.22 20.28 28.64
N LYS A 463 -3.02 20.73 28.23
CA LYS A 463 -2.82 21.52 27.00
C LYS A 463 -2.21 20.69 25.90
N LEU A 464 -2.78 20.75 24.69
CA LEU A 464 -2.16 20.15 23.49
C LEU A 464 -0.80 20.82 23.22
N GLN A 465 0.24 20.04 23.15
CA GLN A 465 1.59 20.48 22.82
C GLN A 465 1.92 20.23 21.35
N GLU A 466 1.57 19.06 20.83
CA GLU A 466 1.86 18.67 19.47
C GLU A 466 0.92 17.55 19.02
N ARG A 467 0.59 17.53 17.73
CA ARG A 467 0.00 16.38 17.05
C ARG A 467 0.88 15.98 15.86
N LEU A 468 1.22 14.72 15.80
CA LEU A 468 1.95 14.11 14.70
C LEU A 468 0.94 13.44 13.77
N GLU A 469 0.66 14.09 12.63
CA GLU A 469 -0.30 13.58 11.64
C GLU A 469 0.28 12.38 10.88
N GLY A 470 -0.56 11.38 10.64
CA GLY A 470 -0.16 10.17 9.96
C GLY A 470 0.80 9.27 10.76
N ARG A 471 1.01 9.56 12.04
CA ARG A 471 1.98 8.87 12.88
C ARG A 471 1.35 8.35 14.16
#